data_6af58818bd6d5d654027121f46c6ed81
#
_entry.id   6af58818bd6d5d654027121f46c6ed81
#
_cell.length_a   1.000
_cell.length_b   1.000
_cell.length_c   1.000
_cell.angle_alpha   90.00
_cell.angle_beta   90.00
_cell.angle_gamma   90.00
#
_symmetry.space_group_name_H-M   'P 1'
#
loop_
_entity.id
_entity.type
_entity.pdbx_description
1 polymer ?
#
loop_
_entity_poly.entity_id
_entity_poly.type
_entity_poly.pdbx_seq_one_letter_code
_entity_poly.pdbx_strand_id
1 'polypeptide(L)'
;ASSHMAILAREMGIPAVSQLGDVTALFNDGDEVIVDGHRGEVIISPTEKQREDFKHRCHVEDLSFEKALERARERAITFDGTEIEVLANIGCSEDTKRALEYGADGVGLYRMEQIYLACSTSLPSEKQIFEELKKVVSPFAGKETVVRLLDIGADKELPFLKYPNESHAYLGRRGVRLLFDFPDLLQDQISALLRLHQEHPLKILIPM
;
A
#
# COMPACT_ATOMS: atom_id res chain seq x y z
N ALA A 1 -17.05 -0.53 -2.23
CA ALA A 1 -16.78 0.64 -1.41
C ALA A 1 -15.32 1.06 -1.60
N SER A 2 -15.11 2.14 -2.33
CA SER A 2 -13.79 2.71 -2.62
C SER A 2 -13.50 3.94 -1.76
N SER A 3 -13.96 3.96 -0.50
CA SER A 3 -13.61 5.07 0.39
C SER A 3 -12.15 4.95 0.80
N HIS A 4 -11.47 6.08 0.96
CA HIS A 4 -10.09 6.15 1.43
C HIS A 4 -9.89 5.38 2.76
N MET A 5 -10.88 5.44 3.64
CA MET A 5 -10.89 4.69 4.91
C MET A 5 -10.90 3.17 4.72
N ALA A 6 -11.63 2.67 3.72
CA ALA A 6 -11.67 1.22 3.45
C ALA A 6 -10.32 0.71 2.89
N ILE A 7 -9.64 1.53 2.11
CA ILE A 7 -8.30 1.22 1.60
C ILE A 7 -7.30 1.19 2.77
N LEU A 8 -7.30 2.21 3.63
CA LEU A 8 -6.44 2.28 4.81
C LEU A 8 -6.67 1.10 5.76
N ALA A 9 -7.93 0.78 6.08
CA ALA A 9 -8.24 -0.36 6.94
C ALA A 9 -7.69 -1.66 6.38
N ARG A 10 -7.81 -1.87 5.05
CA ARG A 10 -7.25 -3.04 4.37
C ARG A 10 -5.72 -3.07 4.42
N GLU A 11 -5.05 -1.94 4.16
CA GLU A 11 -3.59 -1.83 4.23
C GLU A 11 -3.06 -2.09 5.65
N MET A 12 -3.82 -1.66 6.66
CA MET A 12 -3.48 -1.88 8.08
C MET A 12 -3.93 -3.24 8.63
N GLY A 13 -4.61 -4.06 7.83
CA GLY A 13 -5.15 -5.35 8.28
C GLY A 13 -6.27 -5.23 9.32
N ILE A 14 -6.96 -4.09 9.38
CA ILE A 14 -8.05 -3.83 10.32
C ILE A 14 -9.37 -4.31 9.71
N PRO A 15 -10.11 -5.22 10.38
CA PRO A 15 -11.44 -5.61 9.94
C PRO A 15 -12.36 -4.40 9.83
N ALA A 16 -12.96 -4.19 8.67
CA ALA A 16 -13.84 -3.05 8.42
C ALA A 16 -15.04 -3.44 7.57
N VAL A 17 -16.20 -2.93 7.94
CA VAL A 17 -17.44 -3.06 7.19
C VAL A 17 -18.01 -1.66 6.95
N SER A 18 -18.46 -1.37 5.73
CA SER A 18 -18.99 -0.07 5.34
C SER A 18 -20.41 -0.19 4.81
N GLN A 19 -21.09 0.94 4.67
CA GLN A 19 -22.49 1.03 4.16
C GLN A 19 -23.55 0.40 5.10
N LEU A 20 -23.29 0.41 6.40
CA LEU A 20 -24.22 -0.12 7.40
C LEU A 20 -25.34 0.87 7.81
N GLY A 21 -25.39 2.06 7.19
CA GLY A 21 -26.31 3.13 7.63
C GLY A 21 -25.87 3.78 8.94
N ASP A 22 -26.80 4.28 9.73
CA ASP A 22 -26.52 4.84 11.06
C ASP A 22 -26.44 3.73 12.10
N VAL A 23 -25.24 3.16 12.25
CA VAL A 23 -24.99 2.06 13.19
C VAL A 23 -24.72 2.56 14.61
N THR A 24 -24.42 3.84 14.79
CA THR A 24 -24.03 4.40 16.10
C THR A 24 -25.20 4.36 17.09
N ALA A 25 -26.44 4.33 16.60
CA ALA A 25 -27.64 4.19 17.43
C ALA A 25 -27.97 2.73 17.81
N LEU A 26 -27.23 1.74 17.29
CA LEU A 26 -27.56 0.34 17.45
C LEU A 26 -26.78 -0.34 18.58
N PHE A 27 -25.71 0.29 19.10
CA PHE A 27 -24.90 -0.28 20.20
C PHE A 27 -24.49 0.80 21.20
N ASN A 28 -24.20 0.35 22.41
CA ASN A 28 -23.73 1.17 23.52
C ASN A 28 -22.29 0.83 23.87
N ASP A 29 -21.65 1.72 24.63
CA ASP A 29 -20.33 1.46 25.18
C ASP A 29 -20.34 0.20 26.04
N GLY A 30 -19.47 -0.73 25.75
CA GLY A 30 -19.36 -2.01 26.43
C GLY A 30 -20.09 -3.17 25.75
N ASP A 31 -20.87 -2.93 24.70
CA ASP A 31 -21.46 -4.00 23.91
C ASP A 31 -20.37 -4.82 23.20
N GLU A 32 -20.51 -6.14 23.24
CA GLU A 32 -19.67 -7.05 22.47
C GLU A 32 -20.13 -7.09 21.02
N VAL A 33 -19.19 -6.95 20.08
CA VAL A 33 -19.47 -6.99 18.64
C VAL A 33 -18.51 -7.90 17.89
N ILE A 34 -19.00 -8.59 16.87
CA ILE A 34 -18.21 -9.30 15.89
C ILE A 34 -18.21 -8.44 14.61
N VAL A 35 -17.02 -8.16 14.09
CA VAL A 35 -16.84 -7.47 12.78
C VAL A 35 -16.21 -8.45 11.81
N ASP A 36 -17.00 -8.98 10.86
CA ASP A 36 -16.56 -9.88 9.81
C ASP A 36 -16.39 -9.11 8.49
N GLY A 37 -15.16 -8.64 8.25
CA GLY A 37 -14.81 -7.88 7.05
C GLY A 37 -14.88 -8.70 5.76
N HIS A 38 -14.75 -10.03 5.83
CA HIS A 38 -14.85 -10.93 4.69
C HIS A 38 -16.29 -11.10 4.22
N ARG A 39 -17.21 -11.22 5.17
CA ARG A 39 -18.64 -11.36 4.89
C ARG A 39 -19.37 -10.01 4.79
N GLY A 40 -18.75 -8.93 5.25
CA GLY A 40 -19.39 -7.62 5.34
C GLY A 40 -20.50 -7.58 6.39
N GLU A 41 -20.33 -8.32 7.49
CA GLU A 41 -21.30 -8.47 8.58
C GLU A 41 -20.79 -7.85 9.88
N VAL A 42 -21.72 -7.24 10.62
CA VAL A 42 -21.49 -6.82 12.01
C VAL A 42 -22.59 -7.43 12.86
N ILE A 43 -22.21 -8.20 13.88
CA ILE A 43 -23.13 -8.84 14.82
C ILE A 43 -22.96 -8.17 16.18
N ILE A 44 -24.05 -7.58 16.68
CA ILE A 44 -24.10 -6.90 17.98
C ILE A 44 -24.64 -7.90 19.02
N SER A 45 -24.04 -7.96 20.21
CA SER A 45 -24.40 -8.88 21.28
C SER A 45 -24.50 -10.33 20.79
N PRO A 46 -23.41 -10.90 20.23
CA PRO A 46 -23.44 -12.22 19.62
C PRO A 46 -23.82 -13.30 20.63
N THR A 47 -24.61 -14.26 20.18
CA THR A 47 -24.90 -15.48 20.96
C THR A 47 -23.64 -16.35 21.08
N GLU A 48 -23.60 -17.27 22.07
CA GLU A 48 -22.47 -18.18 22.25
C GLU A 48 -22.17 -18.97 20.96
N LYS A 49 -23.21 -19.48 20.32
CA LYS A 49 -23.06 -20.19 19.04
C LYS A 49 -22.42 -19.31 17.96
N GLN A 50 -22.82 -18.05 17.84
CA GLN A 50 -22.24 -17.13 16.85
C GLN A 50 -20.77 -16.83 17.15
N ARG A 51 -20.39 -16.73 18.44
CA ARG A 51 -18.97 -16.58 18.82
C ARG A 51 -18.13 -17.81 18.46
N GLU A 52 -18.65 -18.99 18.78
CA GLU A 52 -17.97 -20.24 18.45
C GLU A 52 -17.81 -20.43 16.95
N ASP A 53 -18.87 -20.20 16.18
CA ASP A 53 -18.85 -20.28 14.71
C ASP A 53 -17.84 -19.26 14.12
N PHE A 54 -17.77 -18.05 14.67
CA PHE A 54 -16.81 -17.03 14.22
C PHE A 54 -15.37 -17.44 14.56
N LYS A 55 -15.10 -17.86 15.80
CA LYS A 55 -13.76 -18.34 16.22
C LYS A 55 -13.31 -19.54 15.36
N HIS A 56 -14.22 -20.46 15.07
CA HIS A 56 -13.89 -21.60 14.22
C HIS A 56 -13.50 -21.16 12.79
N ARG A 57 -14.23 -20.19 12.20
CA ARG A 57 -13.88 -19.65 10.88
C ARG A 57 -12.52 -18.97 10.91
N CYS A 58 -12.25 -18.10 11.87
CA CYS A 58 -10.93 -17.46 12.00
C CYS A 58 -9.82 -18.50 12.08
N HIS A 59 -10.00 -19.53 12.89
CA HIS A 59 -9.00 -20.60 13.02
C HIS A 59 -8.77 -21.37 11.69
N VAL A 60 -9.82 -21.64 10.94
CA VAL A 60 -9.68 -22.27 9.60
C VAL A 60 -8.95 -21.35 8.61
N GLU A 61 -9.24 -20.06 8.65
CA GLU A 61 -8.57 -19.05 7.82
C GLU A 61 -7.09 -18.93 8.19
N ASP A 62 -6.76 -18.88 9.50
CA ASP A 62 -5.38 -18.85 9.99
C ASP A 62 -4.57 -20.07 9.52
N LEU A 63 -5.14 -21.28 9.67
CA LEU A 63 -4.51 -22.52 9.18
C LEU A 63 -4.32 -22.53 7.66
N SER A 64 -5.27 -21.96 6.92
CA SER A 64 -5.17 -21.82 5.47
C SER A 64 -4.08 -20.83 5.08
N PHE A 65 -3.97 -19.73 5.81
CA PHE A 65 -2.93 -18.73 5.61
C PHE A 65 -1.54 -19.28 5.93
N GLU A 66 -1.38 -20.00 7.05
CA GLU A 66 -0.10 -20.63 7.41
C GLU A 66 0.36 -21.61 6.31
N LYS A 67 -0.53 -22.45 5.80
CA LYS A 67 -0.21 -23.36 4.68
C LYS A 67 0.14 -22.61 3.40
N ALA A 68 -0.55 -21.50 3.12
CA ALA A 68 -0.22 -20.65 1.98
C ALA A 68 1.16 -20.01 2.14
N LEU A 69 1.52 -19.61 3.37
CA LEU A 69 2.82 -19.01 3.68
C LEU A 69 3.98 -20.03 3.55
N GLU A 70 3.76 -21.29 3.94
CA GLU A 70 4.75 -22.38 3.71
C GLU A 70 5.09 -22.51 2.23
N ARG A 71 4.10 -22.34 1.35
CA ARG A 71 4.25 -22.45 -0.10
C ARG A 71 4.59 -21.11 -0.79
N ALA A 72 4.60 -20.01 -0.08
CA ALA A 72 4.80 -18.68 -0.64
C ALA A 72 6.14 -18.49 -1.38
N ARG A 73 7.13 -19.33 -1.08
CA ARG A 73 8.46 -19.31 -1.73
C ARG A 73 8.58 -20.29 -2.92
N GLU A 74 7.52 -21.06 -3.20
CA GLU A 74 7.47 -21.89 -4.40
C GLU A 74 7.31 -20.99 -5.63
N ARG A 75 7.95 -21.35 -6.74
CA ARG A 75 7.77 -20.61 -7.99
C ARG A 75 6.34 -20.73 -8.49
N ALA A 76 5.77 -19.60 -8.91
CA ALA A 76 4.46 -19.61 -9.55
C ALA A 76 4.61 -20.10 -11.00
N ILE A 77 4.11 -21.28 -11.29
CA ILE A 77 4.21 -21.92 -12.60
C ILE A 77 2.79 -22.26 -13.08
N THR A 78 2.46 -21.85 -14.30
CA THR A 78 1.17 -22.20 -14.93
C THR A 78 1.14 -23.66 -15.35
N PHE A 79 -0.04 -24.20 -15.72
CA PHE A 79 -0.20 -25.59 -16.14
C PHE A 79 0.60 -25.95 -17.40
N ASP A 80 0.91 -24.98 -18.24
CA ASP A 80 1.74 -25.17 -19.44
C ASP A 80 3.26 -25.03 -19.17
N GLY A 81 3.65 -24.84 -17.90
CA GLY A 81 5.03 -24.76 -17.46
C GLY A 81 5.63 -23.35 -17.54
N THR A 82 4.84 -22.32 -17.83
CA THR A 82 5.33 -20.94 -17.86
C THR A 82 5.51 -20.41 -16.43
N GLU A 83 6.71 -19.91 -16.11
CA GLU A 83 7.01 -19.27 -14.83
C GLU A 83 6.46 -17.82 -14.82
N ILE A 84 5.77 -17.47 -13.75
CA ILE A 84 5.18 -16.13 -13.56
C ILE A 84 5.85 -15.48 -12.36
N GLU A 85 6.41 -14.28 -12.57
CA GLU A 85 6.96 -13.49 -11.48
C GLU A 85 5.83 -12.85 -10.65
N VAL A 86 5.88 -13.03 -9.34
CA VAL A 86 4.94 -12.44 -8.38
C VAL A 86 5.62 -11.28 -7.67
N LEU A 87 5.31 -10.07 -8.10
CA LEU A 87 5.96 -8.85 -7.62
C LEU A 87 5.08 -8.14 -6.58
N ALA A 88 5.73 -7.60 -5.54
CA ALA A 88 5.04 -6.88 -4.47
C ALA A 88 4.66 -5.45 -4.87
N ASN A 89 3.51 -4.99 -4.35
CA ASN A 89 3.13 -3.58 -4.36
C ASN A 89 3.42 -3.00 -2.97
N ILE A 90 4.39 -2.10 -2.88
CA ILE A 90 4.95 -1.56 -1.64
C ILE A 90 4.60 -0.07 -1.52
N GLY A 91 4.03 0.31 -0.38
CA GLY A 91 3.72 1.71 -0.04
C GLY A 91 4.74 2.33 0.92
N CYS A 92 5.36 1.53 1.80
CA CYS A 92 6.32 1.99 2.79
C CYS A 92 7.41 0.92 3.04
N SER A 93 8.45 1.28 3.79
CA SER A 93 9.56 0.36 4.09
C SER A 93 9.15 -0.84 4.94
N GLU A 94 8.10 -0.70 5.76
CA GLU A 94 7.56 -1.78 6.59
C GLU A 94 6.96 -2.92 5.74
N ASP A 95 6.35 -2.59 4.59
CA ASP A 95 5.79 -3.58 3.67
C ASP A 95 6.87 -4.49 3.06
N THR A 96 8.12 -4.01 3.01
CA THR A 96 9.25 -4.76 2.45
C THR A 96 9.48 -6.08 3.16
N LYS A 97 9.44 -6.08 4.50
CA LYS A 97 9.61 -7.30 5.29
C LYS A 97 8.52 -8.31 4.98
N ARG A 98 7.27 -7.84 4.98
CA ARG A 98 6.11 -8.68 4.66
C ARG A 98 6.17 -9.24 3.24
N ALA A 99 6.57 -8.43 2.26
CA ALA A 99 6.74 -8.87 0.89
C ALA A 99 7.78 -9.99 0.75
N LEU A 100 8.91 -9.89 1.47
CA LEU A 100 9.94 -10.92 1.51
C LEU A 100 9.46 -12.19 2.23
N GLU A 101 8.73 -12.05 3.33
CA GLU A 101 8.12 -13.18 4.05
C GLU A 101 7.14 -13.94 3.17
N TYR A 102 6.36 -13.21 2.35
CA TYR A 102 5.39 -13.77 1.41
C TYR A 102 6.00 -14.24 0.09
N GLY A 103 7.32 -14.24 -0.02
CA GLY A 103 8.03 -14.83 -1.15
C GLY A 103 7.98 -14.01 -2.43
N ALA A 104 7.80 -12.69 -2.36
CA ALA A 104 7.80 -11.84 -3.54
C ALA A 104 9.12 -11.96 -4.33
N ASP A 105 9.00 -12.12 -5.65
CA ASP A 105 10.13 -12.22 -6.57
C ASP A 105 10.84 -10.88 -6.78
N GLY A 106 10.17 -9.77 -6.45
CA GLY A 106 10.69 -8.42 -6.58
C GLY A 106 9.66 -7.37 -6.18
N VAL A 107 9.88 -6.13 -6.59
CA VAL A 107 8.97 -5.00 -6.36
C VAL A 107 8.36 -4.56 -7.69
N GLY A 108 7.08 -4.90 -7.90
CA GLY A 108 6.34 -4.49 -9.11
C GLY A 108 5.92 -3.04 -9.10
N LEU A 109 5.73 -2.48 -7.91
CA LEU A 109 5.44 -1.07 -7.71
C LEU A 109 5.85 -0.60 -6.32
N TYR A 110 6.77 0.35 -6.24
CA TYR A 110 6.97 1.15 -5.04
C TYR A 110 6.36 2.54 -5.25
N ARG A 111 5.51 2.96 -4.32
CA ARG A 111 4.83 4.27 -4.34
C ARG A 111 5.56 5.26 -3.45
N MET A 112 6.14 6.30 -4.05
CA MET A 112 6.94 7.31 -3.33
C MET A 112 6.12 8.25 -2.44
N GLU A 113 4.80 8.24 -2.53
CA GLU A 113 3.91 9.20 -1.85
C GLU A 113 4.16 9.25 -0.34
N GLN A 114 4.43 8.10 0.29
CA GLN A 114 4.68 8.04 1.74
C GLN A 114 5.92 8.82 2.18
N ILE A 115 6.95 8.90 1.35
CA ILE A 115 8.16 9.69 1.65
C ILE A 115 7.77 11.17 1.85
N TYR A 116 6.84 11.67 1.03
CA TYR A 116 6.38 13.05 1.05
C TYR A 116 5.33 13.30 2.13
N LEU A 117 4.40 12.36 2.32
CA LEU A 117 3.35 12.46 3.33
C LEU A 117 3.91 12.37 4.76
N ALA A 118 5.04 11.72 4.96
CA ALA A 118 5.73 11.69 6.24
C ALA A 118 6.40 13.03 6.61
N CYS A 119 6.58 13.92 5.64
CA CYS A 119 7.16 15.25 5.87
C CYS A 119 6.07 16.23 6.28
N SER A 120 6.26 16.93 7.40
CA SER A 120 5.28 17.89 7.94
C SER A 120 5.61 19.35 7.65
N THR A 121 6.87 19.69 7.34
CA THR A 121 7.33 21.07 7.27
C THR A 121 7.97 21.48 5.94
N SER A 122 8.55 20.55 5.20
CA SER A 122 9.26 20.84 3.94
C SER A 122 9.29 19.61 3.05
N LEU A 123 9.55 19.80 1.77
CA LEU A 123 9.83 18.70 0.85
C LEU A 123 11.07 17.91 1.30
N PRO A 124 11.08 16.57 1.10
CA PRO A 124 12.26 15.77 1.35
C PRO A 124 13.37 16.13 0.36
N SER A 125 14.60 16.24 0.83
CA SER A 125 15.78 16.42 -0.02
C SER A 125 16.10 15.14 -0.81
N GLU A 126 16.90 15.26 -1.90
CA GLU A 126 17.42 14.12 -2.65
C GLU A 126 18.01 13.03 -1.75
N LYS A 127 18.80 13.43 -0.74
CA LYS A 127 19.40 12.48 0.21
C LYS A 127 18.36 11.72 1.02
N GLN A 128 17.32 12.38 1.51
CA GLN A 128 16.24 11.72 2.25
C GLN A 128 15.46 10.75 1.37
N ILE A 129 15.16 11.15 0.13
CA ILE A 129 14.53 10.29 -0.86
C ILE A 129 15.39 9.05 -1.12
N PHE A 130 16.69 9.23 -1.34
CA PHE A 130 17.65 8.15 -1.57
C PHE A 130 17.67 7.15 -0.40
N GLU A 131 17.79 7.63 0.83
CA GLU A 131 17.85 6.76 2.02
C GLU A 131 16.56 5.95 2.22
N GLU A 132 15.38 6.54 1.98
CA GLU A 132 14.11 5.84 2.07
C GLU A 132 13.95 4.80 0.95
N LEU A 133 14.30 5.15 -0.28
CA LEU A 133 14.30 4.23 -1.40
C LEU A 133 15.26 3.05 -1.17
N LYS A 134 16.43 3.32 -0.62
CA LYS A 134 17.43 2.29 -0.33
C LYS A 134 16.92 1.25 0.66
N LYS A 135 16.14 1.64 1.68
CA LYS A 135 15.52 0.69 2.63
C LYS A 135 14.59 -0.31 1.95
N VAL A 136 13.92 0.12 0.89
CA VAL A 136 12.97 -0.72 0.13
C VAL A 136 13.70 -1.57 -0.91
N VAL A 137 14.62 -0.99 -1.66
CA VAL A 137 15.26 -1.63 -2.83
C VAL A 137 16.36 -2.61 -2.41
N SER A 138 17.19 -2.28 -1.41
CA SER A 138 18.33 -3.10 -1.03
C SER A 138 17.97 -4.54 -0.61
N PRO A 139 16.86 -4.80 0.11
CA PRO A 139 16.45 -6.17 0.43
C PRO A 139 16.07 -7.01 -0.79
N PHE A 140 15.75 -6.38 -1.93
CA PHE A 140 15.47 -7.02 -3.21
C PHE A 140 16.65 -6.96 -4.19
N ALA A 141 17.88 -6.83 -3.68
CA ALA A 141 19.07 -6.73 -4.53
C ALA A 141 19.15 -7.87 -5.56
N GLY A 142 19.31 -7.51 -6.83
CA GLY A 142 19.33 -8.43 -7.97
C GLY A 142 17.97 -8.88 -8.47
N LYS A 143 16.87 -8.41 -7.88
CA LYS A 143 15.49 -8.67 -8.31
C LYS A 143 14.90 -7.46 -9.02
N GLU A 144 13.84 -7.67 -9.81
CA GLU A 144 13.14 -6.57 -10.46
C GLU A 144 12.56 -5.60 -9.42
N THR A 145 12.79 -4.31 -9.63
CA THR A 145 12.23 -3.26 -8.79
C THR A 145 11.75 -2.11 -9.68
N VAL A 146 10.47 -1.79 -9.57
CA VAL A 146 9.84 -0.65 -10.26
C VAL A 146 9.47 0.42 -9.23
N VAL A 147 10.00 1.62 -9.41
CA VAL A 147 9.69 2.78 -8.55
C VAL A 147 8.87 3.78 -9.35
N ARG A 148 7.68 4.12 -8.87
CA ARG A 148 6.84 5.14 -9.47
C ARG A 148 7.21 6.53 -8.93
N LEU A 149 7.42 7.50 -9.84
CA LEU A 149 7.53 8.90 -9.47
C LEU A 149 6.27 9.35 -8.72
N LEU A 150 6.41 10.40 -7.93
CA LEU A 150 5.33 10.96 -7.11
C LEU A 150 4.05 11.18 -7.92
N ASP A 151 2.97 10.53 -7.50
CA ASP A 151 1.64 10.66 -8.08
C ASP A 151 0.67 11.25 -7.05
N ILE A 152 0.83 12.53 -6.81
CA ILE A 152 -0.02 13.33 -5.93
C ILE A 152 -0.78 14.36 -6.79
N GLY A 153 -1.99 14.68 -6.37
CA GLY A 153 -2.87 15.69 -6.95
C GLY A 153 -3.75 16.33 -5.88
N ALA A 154 -4.76 17.07 -6.28
CA ALA A 154 -5.65 17.78 -5.37
C ALA A 154 -6.48 16.87 -4.44
N ASP A 155 -6.43 15.56 -4.61
CA ASP A 155 -7.01 14.55 -3.72
C ASP A 155 -6.13 14.25 -2.49
N LYS A 156 -4.84 14.61 -2.56
CA LYS A 156 -3.85 14.45 -1.48
C LYS A 156 -2.89 15.64 -1.50
N GLU A 157 -3.29 16.72 -0.87
CA GLU A 157 -2.47 17.92 -0.83
C GLU A 157 -1.27 17.76 0.12
N LEU A 158 -0.10 18.20 -0.36
CA LEU A 158 1.06 18.42 0.50
C LEU A 158 0.99 19.84 1.04
N PRO A 159 1.05 20.05 2.38
CA PRO A 159 0.84 21.38 2.99
C PRO A 159 1.78 22.48 2.50
N PHE A 160 2.93 22.09 1.96
CA PHE A 160 3.99 23.00 1.50
C PHE A 160 4.00 23.20 -0.03
N LEU A 161 3.12 22.53 -0.78
CA LEU A 161 2.92 22.79 -2.21
C LEU A 161 1.64 23.59 -2.42
N LYS A 162 1.75 24.69 -3.15
CA LYS A 162 0.57 25.47 -3.55
C LYS A 162 0.00 24.86 -4.82
N TYR A 163 -1.12 24.19 -4.68
CA TYR A 163 -1.86 23.66 -5.82
C TYR A 163 -2.75 24.75 -6.42
N PRO A 164 -2.81 24.86 -7.75
CA PRO A 164 -3.87 25.66 -8.38
C PRO A 164 -5.22 25.02 -8.09
N ASN A 165 -6.23 25.84 -7.82
CA ASN A 165 -7.63 25.38 -7.70
C ASN A 165 -8.09 24.77 -9.03
N GLU A 166 -8.31 23.47 -9.05
CA GLU A 166 -8.78 22.74 -10.23
C GLU A 166 -10.11 22.06 -9.96
N SER A 167 -10.99 22.08 -10.96
CA SER A 167 -12.31 21.43 -10.88
C SER A 167 -12.26 19.90 -10.96
N HIS A 168 -11.12 19.31 -11.37
CA HIS A 168 -10.96 17.87 -11.60
C HIS A 168 -9.65 17.34 -11.02
N ALA A 169 -9.65 16.99 -9.74
CA ALA A 169 -8.48 16.47 -9.03
C ALA A 169 -7.84 15.21 -9.65
N TYR A 170 -8.65 14.37 -10.31
CA TYR A 170 -8.18 13.10 -10.88
C TYR A 170 -7.62 13.20 -12.31
N LEU A 171 -8.05 14.18 -13.08
CA LEU A 171 -7.64 14.39 -14.48
C LEU A 171 -6.77 15.64 -14.67
N GLY A 172 -6.65 16.46 -13.63
CA GLY A 172 -5.94 17.72 -13.65
C GLY A 172 -4.43 17.60 -13.45
N ARG A 173 -3.87 18.50 -12.66
CA ARG A 173 -2.43 18.57 -12.34
C ARG A 173 -2.08 17.57 -11.25
N ARG A 174 -1.70 16.39 -11.69
CA ARG A 174 -1.18 15.32 -10.84
C ARG A 174 -0.05 14.57 -11.55
N GLY A 175 0.65 13.72 -10.84
CA GLY A 175 1.69 12.87 -11.38
C GLY A 175 2.73 13.67 -12.16
N VAL A 176 3.07 13.24 -13.36
CA VAL A 176 4.08 13.90 -14.20
C VAL A 176 3.72 15.35 -14.54
N ARG A 177 2.43 15.68 -14.67
CA ARG A 177 1.99 17.06 -14.95
C ARG A 177 2.32 17.99 -13.79
N LEU A 178 2.10 17.54 -12.54
CA LEU A 178 2.50 18.28 -11.35
C LEU A 178 4.02 18.44 -11.28
N LEU A 179 4.76 17.38 -11.58
CA LEU A 179 6.22 17.39 -11.53
C LEU A 179 6.84 18.38 -12.52
N PHE A 180 6.20 18.65 -13.66
CA PHE A 180 6.64 19.71 -14.58
C PHE A 180 6.43 21.12 -14.03
N ASP A 181 5.44 21.32 -13.15
CA ASP A 181 5.25 22.61 -12.49
C ASP A 181 6.28 22.84 -11.36
N PHE A 182 6.87 21.77 -10.85
CA PHE A 182 7.87 21.75 -9.78
C PHE A 182 9.15 21.02 -10.22
N PRO A 183 9.96 21.61 -11.13
CA PRO A 183 11.13 20.94 -11.71
C PRO A 183 12.17 20.52 -10.68
N ASP A 184 12.37 21.28 -9.60
CA ASP A 184 13.29 20.92 -8.53
C ASP A 184 12.85 19.62 -7.82
N LEU A 185 11.54 19.46 -7.60
CA LEU A 185 10.96 18.26 -7.04
C LEU A 185 11.18 17.03 -7.94
N LEU A 186 11.03 17.19 -9.24
CA LEU A 186 11.31 16.14 -10.23
C LEU A 186 12.81 15.82 -10.24
N GLN A 187 13.66 16.84 -10.23
CA GLN A 187 15.11 16.67 -10.26
C GLN A 187 15.62 15.89 -9.05
N ASP A 188 15.15 16.20 -7.84
CA ASP A 188 15.53 15.49 -6.62
C ASP A 188 15.14 14.01 -6.69
N GLN A 189 13.93 13.69 -7.19
CA GLN A 189 13.50 12.31 -7.38
C GLN A 189 14.39 11.57 -8.38
N ILE A 190 14.60 12.14 -9.55
CA ILE A 190 15.41 11.51 -10.61
C ILE A 190 16.86 11.35 -10.14
N SER A 191 17.44 12.34 -9.47
CA SER A 191 18.82 12.26 -8.94
C SER A 191 18.97 11.13 -7.92
N ALA A 192 18.03 11.02 -6.97
CA ALA A 192 18.01 9.93 -5.99
C ALA A 192 17.88 8.55 -6.65
N LEU A 193 16.98 8.43 -7.63
CA LEU A 193 16.75 7.18 -8.36
C LEU A 193 17.94 6.78 -9.23
N LEU A 194 18.56 7.70 -9.95
CA LEU A 194 19.75 7.43 -10.77
C LEU A 194 20.95 7.03 -9.91
N ARG A 195 21.12 7.67 -8.76
CA ARG A 195 22.15 7.28 -7.79
C ARG A 195 21.91 5.89 -7.25
N LEU A 196 20.67 5.55 -6.88
CA LEU A 196 20.33 4.23 -6.39
C LEU A 196 20.46 3.16 -7.47
N HIS A 197 20.15 3.50 -8.72
CA HIS A 197 20.29 2.59 -9.87
C HIS A 197 21.74 2.11 -10.07
N GLN A 198 22.73 2.89 -9.67
CA GLN A 198 24.15 2.48 -9.75
C GLN A 198 24.47 1.36 -8.75
N GLU A 199 23.77 1.31 -7.62
CA GLU A 199 23.95 0.27 -6.60
C GLU A 199 22.97 -0.90 -6.84
N HIS A 200 21.75 -0.62 -7.25
CA HIS A 200 20.65 -1.56 -7.41
C HIS A 200 19.86 -1.23 -8.69
N PRO A 201 20.00 -2.00 -9.76
CA PRO A 201 19.23 -1.78 -10.98
C PRO A 201 17.73 -1.70 -10.72
N LEU A 202 17.08 -0.65 -11.19
CA LEU A 202 15.66 -0.41 -11.03
C LEU A 202 15.05 0.20 -12.30
N LYS A 203 13.74 0.08 -12.42
CA LYS A 203 12.92 0.71 -13.46
C LYS A 203 12.16 1.89 -12.85
N ILE A 204 11.97 2.94 -13.64
CA ILE A 204 11.21 4.12 -13.22
C ILE A 204 9.87 4.11 -13.95
N LEU A 205 8.76 4.16 -13.20
CA LEU A 205 7.43 4.31 -13.75
C LEU A 205 7.02 5.78 -13.67
N ILE A 206 6.71 6.35 -14.82
CA ILE A 206 6.23 7.73 -14.94
C ILE A 206 4.70 7.69 -14.87
N PRO A 207 4.06 8.35 -13.87
CA PRO A 207 2.61 8.35 -13.71
C PRO A 207 1.94 9.28 -14.72
N MET A 208 0.75 8.96 -15.18
CA MET A 208 -0.09 9.64 -16.19
C MET A 208 0.43 9.38 -17.65
#